data_9e18df67bcb10b95fb5ca1bf4eca42d7
#
_entry.id   9e18df67bcb10b95fb5ca1bf4eca42d7
#
_cell.length_a   1.000
_cell.length_b   1.000
_cell.length_c   1.000
_cell.angle_alpha   90.00
_cell.angle_beta   90.00
_cell.angle_gamma   90.00
#
_symmetry.space_group_name_H-M   'P 1'
#
loop_
_entity.id
_entity.type
_entity.pdbx_description
1 polymer ?
#
loop_
_entity_poly.entity_id
_entity_poly.type
_entity_poly.pdbx_seq_one_letter_code
_entity_poly.pdbx_strand_id
1 'polypeptide(L)'
;MKEQLKIDFNKIKEVSNFSNRDIEIKKSYLNKFIENGFPNRKQENWKFLDINQIISNNISDLSFYNDYSIENKIDSSIFIDDLEHNKIIFINGRIEKIDFSYEDKKQIEIIEDSYTIDNSENNNSLIDLNIALSNKHFKILIKKGYSFKKPLIIYHLTNEKMKSKNINLRLDFELEQNSSLKLIDFFSDDSEKNFMNIFYNFNLDKDAILKNYKIDKSLNKNLKYSFNNIDQKQNSISETFVFSAGSDYFKNEINCNLKGEYSSAFINGIFSLDDNKQHEIRTTINHLVENTKSYQLIKSVLGKNTKSAYQGRIYVDSKAQKTDGYQLSKAILLDETSEFNAKPELEIYADDVKCSHGSASGSLDDNSIFYLMSRGLNYKQAKGLLINGFLLDVIEKITDAEIKDLLKKMIGLKK
;
A
#
# COMPACT_ATOMS: atom_id res chain seq x y z
N MET A 1 -23.68 -8.48 11.48
CA MET A 1 -22.79 -8.19 10.33
C MET A 1 -23.37 -8.66 8.99
N LYS A 2 -23.67 -9.97 8.76
CA LYS A 2 -24.18 -10.45 7.45
C LYS A 2 -25.49 -9.77 7.01
N GLU A 3 -26.42 -9.53 7.92
CA GLU A 3 -27.67 -8.82 7.63
C GLU A 3 -27.40 -7.34 7.33
N GLN A 4 -26.52 -6.69 8.12
CA GLN A 4 -26.12 -5.31 7.90
C GLN A 4 -25.49 -5.11 6.52
N LEU A 5 -24.62 -6.03 6.09
CA LEU A 5 -24.03 -6.01 4.75
C LEU A 5 -25.07 -6.02 3.63
N LYS A 6 -26.11 -6.85 3.76
CA LYS A 6 -27.20 -6.92 2.77
C LYS A 6 -28.03 -5.63 2.76
N ILE A 7 -28.31 -5.07 3.93
CA ILE A 7 -29.03 -3.79 4.06
C ILE A 7 -28.22 -2.67 3.41
N ASP A 8 -26.94 -2.56 3.74
CA ASP A 8 -26.06 -1.52 3.21
C ASP A 8 -25.83 -1.66 1.72
N PHE A 9 -25.71 -2.89 1.21
CA PHE A 9 -25.65 -3.14 -0.24
C PHE A 9 -26.90 -2.65 -0.98
N ASN A 10 -28.09 -2.88 -0.43
CA ASN A 10 -29.32 -2.39 -1.04
C ASN A 10 -29.37 -0.86 -1.07
N LYS A 11 -28.93 -0.19 0.01
CA LYS A 11 -28.81 1.28 0.02
C LYS A 11 -27.81 1.79 -1.04
N ILE A 12 -26.66 1.14 -1.17
CA ILE A 12 -25.66 1.49 -2.19
C ILE A 12 -26.27 1.37 -3.59
N LYS A 13 -26.98 0.28 -3.85
CA LYS A 13 -27.68 0.03 -5.11
C LYS A 13 -28.70 1.11 -5.44
N GLU A 14 -29.46 1.59 -4.46
CA GLU A 14 -30.50 2.62 -4.63
C GLU A 14 -29.91 4.00 -4.98
N VAL A 15 -28.74 4.33 -4.43
CA VAL A 15 -28.10 5.65 -4.61
C VAL A 15 -27.16 5.68 -5.82
N SER A 16 -26.77 4.51 -6.33
CA SER A 16 -25.79 4.39 -7.41
C SER A 16 -26.48 4.03 -8.72
N ASN A 17 -26.08 4.68 -9.81
CA ASN A 17 -26.57 4.40 -11.17
C ASN A 17 -25.86 3.18 -11.78
N PHE A 18 -25.90 2.03 -11.10
CA PHE A 18 -25.31 0.80 -11.61
C PHE A 18 -26.18 0.18 -12.73
N SER A 19 -25.51 -0.38 -13.72
CA SER A 19 -26.19 -1.23 -14.71
C SER A 19 -26.67 -2.54 -14.05
N ASN A 20 -27.67 -3.21 -14.64
CA ASN A 20 -28.12 -4.52 -14.15
C ASN A 20 -26.98 -5.53 -14.10
N ARG A 21 -26.08 -5.49 -15.06
CA ARG A 21 -24.87 -6.35 -15.11
C ARG A 21 -23.95 -6.08 -13.92
N ASP A 22 -23.69 -4.81 -13.60
CA ASP A 22 -22.83 -4.44 -12.45
C ASP A 22 -23.45 -4.90 -11.14
N ILE A 23 -24.78 -4.79 -10.99
CA ILE A 23 -25.49 -5.26 -9.81
C ILE A 23 -25.36 -6.78 -9.63
N GLU A 24 -25.49 -7.56 -10.70
CA GLU A 24 -25.32 -9.02 -10.64
C GLU A 24 -23.89 -9.39 -10.23
N ILE A 25 -22.91 -8.73 -10.81
CA ILE A 25 -21.51 -8.93 -10.50
C ILE A 25 -21.25 -8.63 -9.03
N LYS A 26 -21.60 -7.43 -8.56
CA LYS A 26 -21.43 -6.99 -7.17
C LYS A 26 -22.11 -7.93 -6.19
N LYS A 27 -23.33 -8.40 -6.52
CA LYS A 27 -24.07 -9.35 -5.70
C LYS A 27 -23.36 -10.72 -5.63
N SER A 28 -22.75 -11.18 -6.71
CA SER A 28 -21.95 -12.42 -6.73
C SER A 28 -20.75 -12.30 -5.76
N TYR A 29 -19.99 -11.20 -5.81
CA TYR A 29 -18.88 -10.95 -4.91
C TYR A 29 -19.30 -10.71 -3.46
N LEU A 30 -20.43 -10.07 -3.23
CA LEU A 30 -21.02 -9.96 -1.88
C LEU A 30 -21.31 -11.34 -1.28
N ASN A 31 -21.89 -12.25 -2.06
CA ASN A 31 -22.16 -13.61 -1.60
C ASN A 31 -20.86 -14.37 -1.28
N LYS A 32 -19.82 -14.27 -2.13
CA LYS A 32 -18.50 -14.84 -1.84
C LYS A 32 -17.94 -14.31 -0.52
N PHE A 33 -18.02 -13.00 -0.29
CA PHE A 33 -17.56 -12.41 0.98
C PHE A 33 -18.40 -12.89 2.17
N ILE A 34 -19.72 -13.00 2.03
CA ILE A 34 -20.60 -13.49 3.10
C ILE A 34 -20.30 -14.95 3.48
N GLU A 35 -19.91 -15.77 2.51
CA GLU A 35 -19.49 -17.15 2.73
C GLU A 35 -18.14 -17.23 3.45
N ASN A 36 -17.13 -16.50 2.96
CA ASN A 36 -15.77 -16.53 3.46
C ASN A 36 -15.55 -15.68 4.72
N GLY A 37 -16.26 -14.56 4.86
CA GLY A 37 -16.13 -13.61 5.96
C GLY A 37 -14.82 -12.82 5.90
N PHE A 38 -14.52 -12.09 7.00
CA PHE A 38 -13.23 -11.42 7.16
C PHE A 38 -12.11 -12.43 7.34
N PRO A 39 -10.92 -12.17 6.76
CA PRO A 39 -9.77 -13.03 6.93
C PRO A 39 -9.34 -13.14 8.40
N ASN A 40 -8.78 -14.28 8.76
CA ASN A 40 -8.30 -14.57 10.09
C ASN A 40 -6.98 -15.37 10.05
N ARG A 41 -6.35 -15.57 11.20
CA ARG A 41 -5.04 -16.24 11.34
C ARG A 41 -4.97 -17.69 10.86
N LYS A 42 -6.08 -18.35 10.56
CA LYS A 42 -6.09 -19.70 9.97
C LYS A 42 -5.65 -19.69 8.50
N GLN A 43 -5.77 -18.52 7.85
CA GLN A 43 -5.32 -18.34 6.47
C GLN A 43 -3.86 -17.93 6.47
N GLU A 44 -3.01 -18.58 5.67
CA GLU A 44 -1.57 -18.36 5.62
C GLU A 44 -1.19 -16.90 5.37
N ASN A 45 -1.90 -16.25 4.46
CA ASN A 45 -1.70 -14.83 4.11
C ASN A 45 -2.09 -13.84 5.23
N TRP A 46 -2.75 -14.33 6.29
CA TRP A 46 -3.28 -13.54 7.40
C TRP A 46 -2.77 -13.98 8.76
N LYS A 47 -1.71 -14.79 8.78
CA LYS A 47 -1.14 -15.39 10.00
C LYS A 47 -0.77 -14.38 11.08
N PHE A 48 -0.31 -13.20 10.68
CA PHE A 48 0.19 -12.18 11.62
C PHE A 48 -0.84 -11.09 11.93
N LEU A 49 -1.87 -10.88 11.10
CA LEU A 49 -2.90 -9.87 11.34
C LEU A 49 -4.29 -10.46 11.17
N ASP A 50 -5.07 -10.47 12.24
CA ASP A 50 -6.44 -11.00 12.28
C ASP A 50 -7.45 -9.86 12.14
N ILE A 51 -7.88 -9.60 10.91
CA ILE A 51 -8.86 -8.53 10.63
C ILE A 51 -10.20 -8.81 11.31
N ASN A 52 -10.64 -10.05 11.36
CA ASN A 52 -11.91 -10.40 12.00
C ASN A 52 -11.90 -10.02 13.49
N GLN A 53 -10.81 -10.36 14.19
CA GLN A 53 -10.63 -10.02 15.59
C GLN A 53 -10.50 -8.50 15.80
N ILE A 54 -9.74 -7.81 14.93
CA ILE A 54 -9.56 -6.36 15.00
C ILE A 54 -10.89 -5.64 14.84
N ILE A 55 -11.70 -6.02 13.85
CA ILE A 55 -13.01 -5.40 13.62
C ILE A 55 -13.94 -5.67 14.80
N SER A 56 -14.01 -6.90 15.29
CA SER A 56 -14.89 -7.25 16.41
C SER A 56 -14.54 -6.51 17.70
N ASN A 57 -13.26 -6.29 17.96
CA ASN A 57 -12.80 -5.68 19.21
C ASN A 57 -12.72 -4.14 19.16
N ASN A 58 -12.47 -3.57 17.97
CA ASN A 58 -12.17 -2.14 17.85
C ASN A 58 -13.21 -1.36 17.05
N ILE A 59 -14.00 -2.04 16.18
CA ILE A 59 -15.01 -1.39 15.32
C ILE A 59 -16.32 -2.16 15.44
N SER A 60 -16.94 -2.15 16.65
CA SER A 60 -18.10 -2.98 16.97
C SER A 60 -19.32 -2.78 16.05
N ASP A 61 -19.52 -1.56 15.54
CA ASP A 61 -20.70 -1.16 14.75
C ASP A 61 -20.33 -0.77 13.32
N LEU A 62 -19.49 -1.58 12.66
CA LEU A 62 -19.03 -1.29 11.31
C LEU A 62 -20.19 -1.23 10.31
N SER A 63 -20.40 -0.06 9.71
CA SER A 63 -21.35 0.19 8.62
C SER A 63 -20.59 0.24 7.28
N PHE A 64 -21.22 -0.32 6.25
CA PHE A 64 -20.68 -0.39 4.90
C PHE A 64 -21.31 0.64 3.94
N TYR A 65 -22.33 1.37 4.42
CA TYR A 65 -22.97 2.44 3.68
C TYR A 65 -22.43 3.80 4.10
N ASN A 66 -22.03 4.59 3.11
CA ASN A 66 -21.58 5.96 3.29
C ASN A 66 -22.59 6.91 2.63
N ASP A 67 -23.10 7.88 3.40
CA ASP A 67 -23.94 8.93 2.84
C ASP A 67 -23.03 9.99 2.20
N TYR A 68 -23.06 10.04 0.87
CA TYR A 68 -22.26 10.96 0.09
C TYR A 68 -22.96 12.29 -0.25
N SER A 69 -24.18 12.50 0.27
CA SER A 69 -24.99 13.70 -0.01
C SER A 69 -24.48 14.97 0.69
N ILE A 70 -23.51 14.84 1.59
CA ILE A 70 -23.07 15.91 2.48
C ILE A 70 -21.81 16.56 1.94
N GLU A 71 -21.85 17.87 1.68
CA GLU A 71 -20.69 18.67 1.32
C GLU A 71 -19.55 18.55 2.37
N ASN A 72 -18.35 18.36 1.87
CA ASN A 72 -17.14 18.26 2.69
C ASN A 72 -16.32 19.54 2.50
N LYS A 73 -15.91 20.17 3.61
CA LYS A 73 -14.89 21.23 3.55
C LYS A 73 -13.52 20.60 3.54
N ILE A 74 -12.69 21.03 2.62
CA ILE A 74 -11.28 20.60 2.53
C ILE A 74 -10.44 21.58 3.36
N ASP A 75 -9.76 21.07 4.38
CA ASP A 75 -8.71 21.83 5.05
C ASP A 75 -7.45 21.86 4.18
N SER A 76 -7.08 23.05 3.72
CA SER A 76 -5.92 23.22 2.86
C SER A 76 -4.58 22.94 3.56
N SER A 77 -4.54 22.96 4.89
CA SER A 77 -3.31 22.69 5.67
C SER A 77 -2.81 21.23 5.58
N ILE A 78 -3.67 20.33 5.07
CA ILE A 78 -3.33 18.91 4.89
C ILE A 78 -2.45 18.68 3.67
N PHE A 79 -2.45 19.60 2.70
CA PHE A 79 -1.73 19.41 1.46
C PHE A 79 -0.21 19.55 1.63
N ILE A 80 0.52 18.81 0.82
CA ILE A 80 1.98 18.90 0.74
C ILE A 80 2.34 20.15 -0.06
N ASP A 81 2.81 21.22 0.62
CA ASP A 81 3.15 22.50 -0.01
C ASP A 81 4.59 22.54 -0.54
N ASP A 82 5.47 21.70 -0.03
CA ASP A 82 6.90 21.67 -0.38
C ASP A 82 7.21 21.01 -1.75
N LEU A 83 6.19 20.56 -2.48
CA LEU A 83 6.33 19.86 -3.74
C LEU A 83 5.27 20.31 -4.73
N GLU A 84 5.68 20.77 -5.93
CA GLU A 84 4.75 20.97 -7.03
C GLU A 84 4.22 19.62 -7.53
N HIS A 85 2.89 19.44 -7.56
CA HIS A 85 2.28 18.18 -7.88
C HIS A 85 0.89 18.30 -8.51
N ASN A 86 0.52 17.29 -9.27
CA ASN A 86 -0.85 17.04 -9.67
C ASN A 86 -1.61 16.37 -8.52
N LYS A 87 -2.93 16.50 -8.46
CA LYS A 87 -3.69 15.93 -7.35
C LYS A 87 -5.03 15.33 -7.75
N ILE A 88 -5.35 14.22 -7.10
CA ILE A 88 -6.70 13.67 -6.99
C ILE A 88 -7.04 13.64 -5.50
N ILE A 89 -8.15 14.23 -5.12
CA ILE A 89 -8.56 14.33 -3.73
C ILE A 89 -9.79 13.46 -3.53
N PHE A 90 -9.65 12.43 -2.70
CA PHE A 90 -10.76 11.64 -2.19
C PHE A 90 -11.10 12.12 -0.79
N ILE A 91 -12.38 12.40 -0.55
CA ILE A 91 -12.91 12.64 0.78
C ILE A 91 -13.96 11.57 1.05
N ASN A 92 -13.79 10.83 2.14
CA ASN A 92 -14.69 9.74 2.53
C ASN A 92 -14.93 8.69 1.43
N GLY A 93 -13.90 8.48 0.57
CA GLY A 93 -13.98 7.55 -0.55
C GLY A 93 -14.62 8.10 -1.84
N ARG A 94 -14.94 9.39 -1.91
CA ARG A 94 -15.47 10.05 -3.10
C ARG A 94 -14.44 11.03 -3.68
N ILE A 95 -14.33 11.10 -5.02
CA ILE A 95 -13.53 12.14 -5.67
C ILE A 95 -14.21 13.50 -5.47
N GLU A 96 -13.47 14.43 -4.87
CA GLU A 96 -13.89 15.81 -4.69
C GLU A 96 -13.18 16.75 -5.68
N LYS A 97 -11.93 16.44 -6.04
CA LYS A 97 -11.15 17.28 -6.96
C LYS A 97 -10.15 16.46 -7.77
N ILE A 98 -10.03 16.82 -9.04
CA ILE A 98 -8.97 16.37 -9.94
C ILE A 98 -8.28 17.61 -10.48
N ASP A 99 -6.95 17.67 -10.35
CA ASP A 99 -6.15 18.79 -10.80
C ASP A 99 -4.86 18.29 -11.48
N PHE A 100 -4.81 18.43 -12.79
CA PHE A 100 -3.66 18.12 -13.65
C PHE A 100 -3.12 19.37 -14.32
N SER A 101 -2.92 20.44 -13.53
CA SER A 101 -2.50 21.75 -14.06
C SER A 101 -1.11 21.74 -14.67
N TYR A 102 -0.26 20.79 -14.29
CA TYR A 102 1.11 20.66 -14.81
C TYR A 102 1.21 19.78 -16.06
N GLU A 103 0.11 19.09 -16.45
CA GLU A 103 0.14 18.04 -17.45
C GLU A 103 -0.62 18.42 -18.73
N ASP A 104 -0.29 17.77 -19.83
CA ASP A 104 -1.14 17.78 -21.03
C ASP A 104 -2.32 16.83 -20.81
N LYS A 105 -3.49 17.41 -20.56
CA LYS A 105 -4.74 16.67 -20.27
C LYS A 105 -5.18 15.76 -21.41
N LYS A 106 -4.68 15.93 -22.64
CA LYS A 106 -4.97 15.03 -23.77
C LYS A 106 -4.23 13.69 -23.65
N GLN A 107 -3.21 13.63 -22.82
CA GLN A 107 -2.37 12.46 -22.61
C GLN A 107 -2.82 11.60 -21.43
N ILE A 108 -3.83 12.05 -20.68
CA ILE A 108 -4.32 11.39 -19.48
C ILE A 108 -5.84 11.26 -19.62
N GLU A 109 -6.35 10.04 -19.48
CA GLU A 109 -7.78 9.78 -19.44
C GLU A 109 -8.19 9.25 -18.08
N ILE A 110 -9.23 9.81 -17.49
CA ILE A 110 -9.89 9.25 -16.30
C ILE A 110 -11.24 8.72 -16.74
N ILE A 111 -11.38 7.41 -16.61
CA ILE A 111 -12.59 6.70 -17.03
C ILE A 111 -13.25 6.19 -15.75
N GLU A 112 -14.48 6.60 -15.51
CA GLU A 112 -15.36 5.93 -14.56
C GLU A 112 -15.92 4.71 -15.27
N ASP A 113 -15.34 3.54 -15.00
CA ASP A 113 -15.67 2.32 -15.73
C ASP A 113 -16.69 1.46 -14.98
N SER A 114 -17.49 0.76 -15.75
CA SER A 114 -18.22 -0.41 -15.30
C SER A 114 -17.23 -1.56 -15.17
N TYR A 115 -17.30 -2.28 -14.08
CA TYR A 115 -16.34 -3.32 -13.68
C TYR A 115 -15.96 -4.27 -14.81
N THR A 116 -14.74 -4.17 -15.31
CA THR A 116 -14.07 -5.28 -15.98
C THR A 116 -13.54 -6.22 -14.90
N ILE A 117 -14.17 -7.37 -14.74
CA ILE A 117 -13.71 -8.37 -13.80
C ILE A 117 -12.56 -9.11 -14.44
N ASP A 118 -11.41 -9.00 -13.86
CA ASP A 118 -10.38 -10.00 -14.04
C ASP A 118 -10.85 -11.26 -13.27
N ASN A 119 -11.21 -12.31 -14.00
CA ASN A 119 -11.65 -13.60 -13.46
C ASN A 119 -10.50 -14.38 -12.79
N SER A 120 -9.43 -13.71 -12.36
CA SER A 120 -8.41 -14.36 -11.57
C SER A 120 -9.06 -14.90 -10.29
N GLU A 121 -8.93 -16.19 -10.05
CA GLU A 121 -9.34 -16.85 -8.80
C GLU A 121 -8.57 -16.22 -7.64
N ASN A 122 -9.15 -15.19 -7.06
CA ASN A 122 -8.53 -14.47 -5.96
C ASN A 122 -9.16 -14.97 -4.65
N ASN A 123 -8.41 -15.74 -3.88
CA ASN A 123 -8.83 -16.25 -2.57
C ASN A 123 -8.81 -15.20 -1.45
N ASN A 124 -8.88 -13.90 -1.81
CA ASN A 124 -8.84 -12.80 -0.86
C ASN A 124 -10.22 -12.18 -0.68
N SER A 125 -10.90 -12.51 0.40
CA SER A 125 -12.26 -12.03 0.68
C SER A 125 -12.37 -10.51 0.82
N LEU A 126 -11.28 -9.78 1.13
CA LEU A 126 -11.31 -8.31 1.15
C LEU A 126 -11.38 -7.71 -0.25
N ILE A 127 -10.87 -8.40 -1.26
CA ILE A 127 -11.06 -8.00 -2.65
C ILE A 127 -12.52 -8.23 -3.05
N ASP A 128 -13.12 -9.37 -2.64
CA ASP A 128 -14.54 -9.64 -2.85
C ASP A 128 -15.40 -8.51 -2.22
N LEU A 129 -15.08 -8.13 -0.98
CA LEU A 129 -15.74 -7.02 -0.30
C LEU A 129 -15.58 -5.69 -1.05
N ASN A 130 -14.36 -5.41 -1.52
CA ASN A 130 -14.07 -4.20 -2.28
C ASN A 130 -14.89 -4.13 -3.55
N ILE A 131 -14.91 -5.18 -4.36
CA ILE A 131 -15.69 -5.24 -5.60
C ILE A 131 -17.19 -5.11 -5.32
N ALA A 132 -17.69 -5.77 -4.28
CA ALA A 132 -19.10 -5.73 -3.92
C ALA A 132 -19.57 -4.34 -3.51
N LEU A 133 -18.76 -3.61 -2.73
CA LEU A 133 -19.23 -2.41 -2.02
C LEU A 133 -18.58 -1.10 -2.51
N SER A 134 -17.58 -1.13 -3.38
CA SER A 134 -17.06 0.10 -3.98
C SER A 134 -18.16 0.80 -4.80
N ASN A 135 -18.28 2.10 -4.59
CA ASN A 135 -19.30 2.89 -5.28
C ASN A 135 -18.95 3.12 -6.76
N LYS A 136 -17.68 3.40 -7.02
CA LYS A 136 -17.16 3.65 -8.36
C LYS A 136 -15.82 2.95 -8.55
N HIS A 137 -15.54 2.60 -9.79
CA HIS A 137 -14.24 2.13 -10.25
C HIS A 137 -13.62 3.21 -11.13
N PHE A 138 -12.41 3.62 -10.82
CA PHE A 138 -11.69 4.64 -11.56
C PHE A 138 -10.51 4.02 -12.30
N LYS A 139 -10.45 4.23 -13.61
CA LYS A 139 -9.32 3.85 -14.43
C LYS A 139 -8.62 5.12 -14.92
N ILE A 140 -7.31 5.19 -14.70
CA ILE A 140 -6.44 6.27 -15.11
C ILE A 140 -5.51 5.72 -16.19
N LEU A 141 -5.71 6.19 -17.42
CA LEU A 141 -4.91 5.79 -18.58
C LEU A 141 -3.88 6.88 -18.89
N ILE A 142 -2.62 6.48 -18.99
CA ILE A 142 -1.50 7.34 -19.37
C ILE A 142 -1.05 6.89 -20.77
N LYS A 143 -1.19 7.78 -21.75
CA LYS A 143 -0.95 7.47 -23.15
C LYS A 143 0.51 7.20 -23.47
N LYS A 144 0.71 6.46 -24.54
CA LYS A 144 2.01 6.04 -25.07
C LYS A 144 3.00 7.21 -25.17
N GLY A 145 4.20 7.00 -24.62
CA GLY A 145 5.30 7.95 -24.66
C GLY A 145 5.15 9.15 -23.73
N TYR A 146 4.07 9.21 -22.94
CA TYR A 146 3.85 10.33 -22.03
C TYR A 146 4.47 10.07 -20.66
N SER A 147 5.30 11.01 -20.20
CA SER A 147 5.86 11.00 -18.86
C SER A 147 5.27 12.14 -18.05
N PHE A 148 4.71 11.85 -16.89
CA PHE A 148 4.24 12.87 -15.96
C PHE A 148 5.38 13.82 -15.60
N LYS A 149 5.14 15.14 -15.76
CA LYS A 149 6.12 16.20 -15.48
C LYS A 149 6.30 16.41 -13.98
N LYS A 150 5.19 16.32 -13.24
CA LYS A 150 5.16 16.44 -11.78
C LYS A 150 4.52 15.19 -11.17
N PRO A 151 4.85 14.83 -9.92
CA PRO A 151 4.19 13.73 -9.24
C PRO A 151 2.66 13.89 -9.19
N LEU A 152 1.93 12.80 -9.26
CA LEU A 152 0.52 12.74 -8.94
C LEU A 152 0.37 12.37 -7.46
N ILE A 153 -0.27 13.21 -6.66
CA ILE A 153 -0.61 12.87 -5.29
C ILE A 153 -2.10 12.52 -5.21
N ILE A 154 -2.38 11.33 -4.71
CA ILE A 154 -3.72 10.93 -4.34
C ILE A 154 -3.87 11.16 -2.84
N TYR A 155 -4.72 12.10 -2.48
CA TYR A 155 -5.07 12.39 -1.09
C TYR A 155 -6.27 11.55 -0.69
N HIS A 156 -6.11 10.67 0.29
CA HIS A 156 -7.19 9.92 0.92
C HIS A 156 -7.51 10.59 2.27
N LEU A 157 -8.56 11.41 2.26
CA LEU A 157 -8.97 12.17 3.41
C LEU A 157 -10.26 11.57 3.99
N THR A 158 -10.33 11.49 5.31
CA THR A 158 -11.57 11.14 6.02
C THR A 158 -11.90 12.19 7.07
N ASN A 159 -13.18 12.37 7.35
CA ASN A 159 -13.65 13.24 8.41
C ASN A 159 -14.41 12.43 9.48
N GLU A 160 -14.83 13.08 10.57
CA GLU A 160 -15.51 12.44 11.72
C GLU A 160 -16.75 11.62 11.34
N LYS A 161 -17.40 11.91 10.21
CA LYS A 161 -18.57 11.16 9.72
C LYS A 161 -18.22 9.72 9.31
N MET A 162 -16.95 9.42 9.14
CA MET A 162 -16.46 8.08 8.79
C MET A 162 -16.17 7.19 9.99
N LYS A 163 -16.50 7.64 11.19
CA LYS A 163 -16.39 6.80 12.39
C LYS A 163 -17.24 5.53 12.25
N SER A 164 -16.61 4.38 12.52
CA SER A 164 -17.18 3.03 12.37
C SER A 164 -17.71 2.72 10.96
N LYS A 165 -17.09 3.30 9.92
CA LYS A 165 -17.49 3.04 8.54
C LYS A 165 -16.38 2.35 7.74
N ASN A 166 -16.80 1.56 6.76
CA ASN A 166 -15.92 0.95 5.78
C ASN A 166 -15.90 1.79 4.49
N ILE A 167 -14.71 2.05 3.98
CA ILE A 167 -14.48 2.70 2.70
C ILE A 167 -13.85 1.68 1.75
N ASN A 168 -14.47 1.44 0.60
CA ASN A 168 -13.95 0.60 -0.45
C ASN A 168 -13.61 1.45 -1.68
N LEU A 169 -12.35 1.49 -2.06
CA LEU A 169 -11.86 2.19 -3.24
C LEU A 169 -11.18 1.23 -4.20
N ARG A 170 -11.43 1.41 -5.49
CA ARG A 170 -10.75 0.67 -6.55
C ARG A 170 -10.22 1.63 -7.60
N LEU A 171 -8.91 1.52 -7.87
CA LEU A 171 -8.17 2.37 -8.77
C LEU A 171 -7.32 1.51 -9.71
N ASP A 172 -7.55 1.63 -11.01
CA ASP A 172 -6.76 0.98 -12.03
C ASP A 172 -5.90 2.02 -12.75
N PHE A 173 -4.62 1.71 -12.91
CA PHE A 173 -3.66 2.52 -13.67
C PHE A 173 -3.18 1.75 -14.88
N GLU A 174 -3.33 2.33 -16.04
CA GLU A 174 -2.83 1.76 -17.27
C GLU A 174 -1.76 2.67 -17.85
N LEU A 175 -0.52 2.19 -17.81
CA LEU A 175 0.63 2.88 -18.34
C LEU A 175 0.95 2.26 -19.70
N GLU A 176 0.62 2.97 -20.79
CA GLU A 176 0.95 2.53 -22.14
C GLU A 176 2.46 2.57 -22.40
N GLN A 177 2.89 1.99 -23.50
CA GLN A 177 4.29 1.84 -23.89
C GLN A 177 5.10 3.15 -23.75
N ASN A 178 6.28 3.09 -23.13
CA ASN A 178 7.18 4.23 -22.91
C ASN A 178 6.55 5.37 -22.07
N SER A 179 5.53 5.11 -21.28
CA SER A 179 4.96 6.09 -20.37
C SER A 179 5.57 6.01 -18.97
N SER A 180 5.47 7.09 -18.18
CA SER A 180 5.94 7.07 -16.81
C SER A 180 5.05 7.85 -15.85
N LEU A 181 4.91 7.31 -14.63
CA LEU A 181 4.14 7.91 -13.54
C LEU A 181 4.93 7.89 -12.24
N LYS A 182 4.95 9.05 -11.55
CA LYS A 182 5.33 9.16 -10.14
C LYS A 182 4.05 9.37 -9.33
N LEU A 183 3.66 8.39 -8.54
CA LEU A 183 2.45 8.37 -7.73
C LEU A 183 2.81 8.46 -6.25
N ILE A 184 2.16 9.36 -5.52
CA ILE A 184 2.22 9.42 -4.06
C ILE A 184 0.81 9.19 -3.52
N ASP A 185 0.63 8.12 -2.76
CA ASP A 185 -0.56 7.83 -1.99
C ASP A 185 -0.41 8.42 -0.59
N PHE A 186 -1.20 9.44 -0.28
CA PHE A 186 -1.11 10.14 1.00
C PHE A 186 -2.40 9.98 1.81
N PHE A 187 -2.26 9.43 3.02
CA PHE A 187 -3.38 9.18 3.92
C PHE A 187 -3.37 10.16 5.08
N SER A 188 -4.48 10.86 5.26
CA SER A 188 -4.75 11.72 6.42
C SER A 188 -6.16 11.51 6.91
N ASP A 189 -6.31 11.08 8.15
CA ASP A 189 -7.57 10.71 8.75
C ASP A 189 -7.89 11.60 9.95
N ASP A 190 -9.05 12.26 9.91
CA ASP A 190 -9.64 12.96 11.06
C ASP A 190 -10.69 12.10 11.79
N SER A 191 -11.05 10.93 11.25
CA SER A 191 -11.98 10.01 11.87
C SER A 191 -11.31 8.87 12.59
N GLU A 192 -11.94 8.38 13.66
CA GLU A 192 -11.51 7.21 14.40
C GLU A 192 -12.28 5.95 14.02
N LYS A 193 -11.63 4.79 14.17
CA LYS A 193 -12.26 3.48 14.04
C LYS A 193 -12.92 3.23 12.68
N ASN A 194 -12.36 3.79 11.61
CA ASN A 194 -12.76 3.44 10.26
C ASN A 194 -11.98 2.23 9.72
N PHE A 195 -12.53 1.61 8.69
CA PHE A 195 -11.87 0.58 7.92
C PHE A 195 -11.76 1.02 6.46
N MET A 196 -10.53 1.28 6.01
CA MET A 196 -10.23 1.62 4.63
C MET A 196 -9.69 0.40 3.89
N ASN A 197 -10.36 0.00 2.81
CA ASN A 197 -10.03 -1.14 1.97
C ASN A 197 -9.82 -0.67 0.53
N ILE A 198 -8.56 -0.58 0.11
CA ILE A 198 -8.19 -0.02 -1.19
C ILE A 198 -7.54 -1.09 -2.07
N PHE A 199 -8.03 -1.18 -3.29
CA PHE A 199 -7.48 -2.03 -4.33
C PHE A 199 -6.88 -1.18 -5.44
N TYR A 200 -5.62 -1.46 -5.76
CA TYR A 200 -4.90 -0.90 -6.90
C TYR A 200 -4.55 -1.97 -7.90
N ASN A 201 -4.76 -1.69 -9.16
CA ASN A 201 -4.27 -2.50 -10.25
C ASN A 201 -3.45 -1.64 -11.20
N PHE A 202 -2.20 -2.03 -11.43
CA PHE A 202 -1.26 -1.33 -12.30
C PHE A 202 -0.89 -2.23 -13.46
N ASN A 203 -1.19 -1.81 -14.68
CA ASN A 203 -0.77 -2.46 -15.91
C ASN A 203 0.33 -1.64 -16.56
N LEU A 204 1.55 -2.17 -16.56
CA LEU A 204 2.71 -1.52 -17.15
C LEU A 204 3.01 -2.17 -18.50
N ASP A 205 2.81 -1.43 -19.58
CA ASP A 205 3.19 -1.88 -20.91
C ASP A 205 4.71 -1.81 -21.11
N LYS A 206 5.19 -2.21 -22.27
CA LYS A 206 6.61 -2.24 -22.62
C LYS A 206 7.27 -0.90 -22.36
N ASP A 207 8.44 -0.93 -21.69
CA ASP A 207 9.25 0.24 -21.32
C ASP A 207 8.52 1.27 -20.42
N ALA A 208 7.40 0.90 -19.79
CA ALA A 208 6.69 1.78 -18.85
C ALA A 208 7.36 1.81 -17.49
N ILE A 209 7.30 2.96 -16.79
CA ILE A 209 7.93 3.17 -15.48
C ILE A 209 6.90 3.66 -14.48
N LEU A 210 6.72 2.91 -13.40
CA LEU A 210 5.92 3.30 -12.25
C LEU A 210 6.81 3.53 -11.03
N LYS A 211 6.70 4.72 -10.41
CA LYS A 211 7.26 4.99 -9.08
C LYS A 211 6.12 5.29 -8.13
N ASN A 212 5.85 4.38 -7.20
CA ASN A 212 4.70 4.42 -6.29
C ASN A 212 5.17 4.58 -4.84
N TYR A 213 4.76 5.66 -4.19
CA TYR A 213 5.12 6.01 -2.81
C TYR A 213 3.86 6.04 -1.95
N LYS A 214 3.75 5.12 -1.00
CA LYS A 214 2.65 5.07 -0.04
C LYS A 214 3.09 5.66 1.30
N ILE A 215 2.35 6.66 1.78
CA ILE A 215 2.70 7.39 3.00
C ILE A 215 1.50 7.38 3.95
N ASP A 216 1.59 6.61 5.03
CA ASP A 216 0.61 6.58 6.10
C ASP A 216 1.20 7.23 7.37
N LYS A 217 0.72 8.44 7.66
CA LYS A 217 1.01 9.22 8.89
C LYS A 217 -0.24 9.55 9.69
N SER A 218 -1.33 8.85 9.46
CA SER A 218 -2.58 9.06 10.19
C SER A 218 -2.35 8.90 11.70
N LEU A 219 -2.98 9.74 12.50
CA LEU A 219 -2.80 9.72 13.96
C LEU A 219 -3.90 8.96 14.71
N ASN A 220 -4.86 8.39 13.99
CA ASN A 220 -6.09 7.85 14.56
C ASN A 220 -6.17 6.32 14.51
N LYS A 221 -7.01 5.76 15.39
CA LYS A 221 -7.24 4.32 15.59
C LYS A 221 -8.00 3.70 14.42
N ASN A 222 -7.33 3.55 13.29
CA ASN A 222 -7.92 3.08 12.05
C ASN A 222 -7.31 1.75 11.59
N LEU A 223 -8.09 1.01 10.81
CA LEU A 223 -7.64 -0.18 10.09
C LEU A 223 -7.52 0.18 8.61
N LYS A 224 -6.33 0.00 8.05
CA LYS A 224 -6.08 0.16 6.62
C LYS A 224 -5.59 -1.13 5.99
N TYR A 225 -6.26 -1.51 4.94
CA TYR A 225 -5.84 -2.58 4.05
C TYR A 225 -5.67 -2.05 2.64
N SER A 226 -4.54 -2.34 2.04
CA SER A 226 -4.26 -1.99 0.64
C SER A 226 -3.74 -3.22 -0.10
N PHE A 227 -4.35 -3.53 -1.24
CA PHE A 227 -3.87 -4.56 -2.15
C PHE A 227 -3.43 -3.90 -3.46
N ASN A 228 -2.22 -4.22 -3.92
CA ASN A 228 -1.63 -3.67 -5.13
C ASN A 228 -1.24 -4.83 -6.04
N ASN A 229 -1.88 -4.93 -7.19
CA ASN A 229 -1.47 -5.84 -8.25
C ASN A 229 -0.72 -5.05 -9.32
N ILE A 230 0.46 -5.51 -9.72
CA ILE A 230 1.33 -4.85 -10.70
C ILE A 230 1.72 -5.87 -11.77
N ASP A 231 1.15 -5.72 -12.95
CA ASP A 231 1.47 -6.52 -14.11
C ASP A 231 2.49 -5.80 -14.99
N GLN A 232 3.60 -6.45 -15.28
CA GLN A 232 4.75 -5.84 -15.94
C GLN A 232 5.12 -6.54 -17.25
N LYS A 233 5.06 -5.82 -18.37
CA LYS A 233 5.54 -6.26 -19.67
C LYS A 233 7.04 -5.96 -19.85
N GLN A 234 7.57 -6.25 -21.03
CA GLN A 234 8.99 -6.16 -21.38
C GLN A 234 9.62 -4.83 -20.99
N ASN A 235 10.80 -4.86 -20.37
CA ASN A 235 11.60 -3.72 -19.91
C ASN A 235 10.88 -2.76 -18.93
N SER A 236 9.67 -3.07 -18.46
CA SER A 236 8.98 -2.18 -17.53
C SER A 236 9.61 -2.21 -16.15
N ILE A 237 9.50 -1.10 -15.42
CA ILE A 237 10.08 -0.93 -14.10
C ILE A 237 9.01 -0.47 -13.12
N SER A 238 8.90 -1.16 -11.99
CA SER A 238 8.12 -0.69 -10.84
C SER A 238 9.02 -0.46 -9.62
N GLU A 239 8.98 0.75 -9.07
CA GLU A 239 9.60 1.10 -7.80
C GLU A 239 8.47 1.41 -6.80
N THR A 240 8.33 0.62 -5.74
CA THR A 240 7.34 0.87 -4.68
C THR A 240 8.06 1.16 -3.37
N PHE A 241 7.68 2.26 -2.73
CA PHE A 241 8.14 2.63 -1.39
C PHE A 241 6.94 2.76 -0.45
N VAL A 242 7.03 2.13 0.72
CA VAL A 242 5.98 2.18 1.74
C VAL A 242 6.55 2.80 3.01
N PHE A 243 6.00 3.91 3.44
CA PHE A 243 6.24 4.48 4.77
C PHE A 243 4.97 4.38 5.60
N SER A 244 5.05 3.70 6.73
CA SER A 244 3.92 3.53 7.64
C SER A 244 4.34 3.78 9.09
N ALA A 245 3.70 4.79 9.69
CA ALA A 245 3.88 5.19 11.08
C ALA A 245 2.54 5.55 11.76
N GLY A 246 1.48 5.58 10.95
CA GLY A 246 0.21 6.19 11.32
C GLY A 246 -0.77 5.26 12.00
N SER A 247 -1.65 4.65 11.25
CA SER A 247 -2.79 3.85 11.70
C SER A 247 -2.44 2.82 12.78
N ASP A 248 -3.39 2.44 13.63
CA ASP A 248 -3.17 1.37 14.62
C ASP A 248 -2.96 0.02 13.93
N TYR A 249 -3.71 -0.21 12.85
CA TYR A 249 -3.63 -1.45 12.06
C TYR A 249 -3.44 -1.12 10.60
N PHE A 250 -2.35 -1.63 10.02
CA PHE A 250 -2.03 -1.44 8.62
C PHE A 250 -1.56 -2.75 7.98
N LYS A 251 -2.18 -3.14 6.87
CA LYS A 251 -1.68 -4.23 6.04
C LYS A 251 -1.61 -3.79 4.59
N ASN A 252 -0.44 -3.93 4.00
CA ASN A 252 -0.21 -3.67 2.58
C ASN A 252 0.24 -4.94 1.88
N GLU A 253 -0.51 -5.38 0.89
CA GLU A 253 -0.14 -6.49 0.02
C GLU A 253 0.28 -5.96 -1.35
N ILE A 254 1.41 -6.44 -1.86
CA ILE A 254 1.97 -6.07 -3.15
C ILE A 254 2.24 -7.35 -3.93
N ASN A 255 1.55 -7.52 -5.03
CA ASN A 255 1.71 -8.63 -5.96
C ASN A 255 2.29 -8.10 -7.28
N CYS A 256 3.52 -8.50 -7.64
CA CYS A 256 4.17 -8.11 -8.88
C CYS A 256 4.30 -9.32 -9.80
N ASN A 257 3.77 -9.24 -10.99
CA ASN A 257 3.86 -10.26 -12.01
C ASN A 257 4.79 -9.78 -13.14
N LEU A 258 6.01 -10.30 -13.16
CA LEU A 258 7.02 -10.01 -14.18
C LEU A 258 6.75 -10.90 -15.40
N LYS A 259 5.90 -10.40 -16.30
CA LYS A 259 5.38 -11.12 -17.49
C LYS A 259 6.20 -10.87 -18.76
N GLY A 260 7.07 -9.87 -18.74
CA GLY A 260 7.94 -9.52 -19.87
C GLY A 260 9.41 -9.57 -19.49
N GLU A 261 10.25 -9.99 -20.43
CA GLU A 261 11.70 -10.04 -20.24
C GLU A 261 12.26 -8.67 -19.85
N TYR A 262 13.31 -8.68 -19.03
CA TYR A 262 14.01 -7.49 -18.53
C TYR A 262 13.12 -6.59 -17.64
N SER A 263 11.92 -7.02 -17.27
CA SER A 263 11.13 -6.29 -16.29
C SER A 263 11.74 -6.38 -14.90
N SER A 264 11.54 -5.32 -14.11
CA SER A 264 12.17 -5.20 -12.78
C SER A 264 11.20 -4.63 -11.75
N ALA A 265 11.17 -5.22 -10.54
CA ALA A 265 10.36 -4.77 -9.42
C ALA A 265 11.23 -4.46 -8.20
N PHE A 266 11.15 -3.24 -7.68
CA PHE A 266 11.86 -2.80 -6.48
C PHE A 266 10.84 -2.41 -5.40
N ILE A 267 10.91 -3.06 -4.22
CA ILE A 267 10.02 -2.77 -3.11
C ILE A 267 10.84 -2.39 -1.89
N ASN A 268 10.66 -1.19 -1.42
CA ASN A 268 11.32 -0.67 -0.23
C ASN A 268 10.27 -0.24 0.80
N GLY A 269 10.53 -0.43 2.09
CA GLY A 269 9.58 -0.06 3.12
C GLY A 269 10.22 0.31 4.45
N ILE A 270 9.60 1.28 5.12
CA ILE A 270 9.91 1.70 6.48
C ILE A 270 8.64 1.64 7.32
N PHE A 271 8.70 0.89 8.43
CA PHE A 271 7.71 0.90 9.48
C PHE A 271 8.32 1.51 10.74
N SER A 272 7.81 2.67 11.15
CA SER A 272 8.24 3.36 12.37
C SER A 272 7.07 3.41 13.33
N LEU A 273 6.97 2.40 14.20
CA LEU A 273 5.81 2.19 15.06
C LEU A 273 6.10 2.66 16.48
N ASP A 274 5.25 3.57 16.94
CA ASP A 274 5.23 4.01 18.33
C ASP A 274 4.47 2.99 19.21
N ASP A 275 3.53 3.43 20.04
CA ASP A 275 2.81 2.55 20.95
C ASP A 275 1.58 1.87 20.32
N ASN A 276 1.38 0.58 20.66
CA ASN A 276 0.15 -0.19 20.40
C ASN A 276 -0.28 -0.31 18.93
N LYS A 277 0.66 -0.37 18.00
CA LYS A 277 0.39 -0.51 16.56
C LYS A 277 0.76 -1.89 16.04
N GLN A 278 0.04 -2.34 15.02
CA GLN A 278 0.33 -3.59 14.33
C GLN A 278 0.30 -3.38 12.82
N HIS A 279 1.48 -3.49 12.19
CA HIS A 279 1.64 -3.28 10.76
C HIS A 279 2.24 -4.49 10.06
N GLU A 280 1.74 -4.77 8.87
CA GLU A 280 2.20 -5.89 8.05
C GLU A 280 2.39 -5.46 6.59
N ILE A 281 3.50 -5.89 6.00
CA ILE A 281 3.66 -5.88 4.56
C ILE A 281 3.82 -7.32 4.04
N ARG A 282 3.05 -7.66 3.03
CA ARG A 282 3.18 -8.90 2.30
C ARG A 282 3.50 -8.62 0.85
N THR A 283 4.55 -9.25 0.36
CA THR A 283 4.97 -9.12 -1.05
C THR A 283 4.94 -10.50 -1.72
N THR A 284 4.47 -10.54 -2.94
CA THR A 284 4.56 -11.71 -3.81
C THR A 284 5.15 -11.24 -5.14
N ILE A 285 6.31 -11.75 -5.50
CA ILE A 285 6.93 -11.43 -6.78
C ILE A 285 7.01 -12.69 -7.61
N ASN A 286 6.32 -12.69 -8.75
CA ASN A 286 6.25 -13.80 -9.66
C ASN A 286 7.14 -13.51 -10.88
N HIS A 287 8.29 -14.17 -10.96
CA HIS A 287 9.15 -14.18 -12.12
C HIS A 287 8.63 -15.24 -13.11
N LEU A 288 7.97 -14.79 -14.17
CA LEU A 288 7.25 -15.65 -15.11
C LEU A 288 7.97 -15.85 -16.44
N VAL A 289 9.02 -15.07 -16.69
CA VAL A 289 9.85 -15.12 -17.90
C VAL A 289 11.32 -14.87 -17.54
N GLU A 290 12.23 -15.13 -18.47
CA GLU A 290 13.67 -14.99 -18.26
C GLU A 290 14.16 -13.54 -18.10
N ASN A 291 15.38 -13.36 -17.57
CA ASN A 291 16.08 -12.07 -17.44
C ASN A 291 15.36 -11.03 -16.55
N THR A 292 14.56 -11.46 -15.60
CA THR A 292 13.80 -10.55 -14.71
C THR A 292 14.51 -10.30 -13.39
N LYS A 293 14.24 -9.13 -12.76
CA LYS A 293 14.89 -8.72 -11.51
C LYS A 293 13.91 -8.29 -10.44
N SER A 294 14.20 -8.63 -9.19
CA SER A 294 13.48 -8.09 -8.04
C SER A 294 14.37 -7.82 -6.85
N TYR A 295 14.13 -6.73 -6.16
CA TYR A 295 14.88 -6.36 -4.97
C TYR A 295 13.93 -5.80 -3.92
N GLN A 296 14.02 -6.31 -2.68
CA GLN A 296 13.13 -5.91 -1.59
C GLN A 296 13.96 -5.57 -0.35
N LEU A 297 13.69 -4.41 0.26
CA LEU A 297 14.32 -3.99 1.51
C LEU A 297 13.27 -3.38 2.45
N ILE A 298 12.97 -4.09 3.54
CA ILE A 298 12.01 -3.66 4.54
C ILE A 298 12.73 -3.46 5.88
N LYS A 299 12.57 -2.27 6.48
CA LYS A 299 13.11 -1.96 7.81
C LYS A 299 12.02 -1.48 8.76
N SER A 300 12.02 -2.04 9.96
CA SER A 300 11.06 -1.70 11.02
C SER A 300 11.78 -1.17 12.26
N VAL A 301 11.23 -0.12 12.87
CA VAL A 301 11.63 0.38 14.20
C VAL A 301 10.40 0.29 15.10
N LEU A 302 10.49 -0.48 16.15
CA LEU A 302 9.33 -0.95 16.92
C LEU A 302 9.40 -0.48 18.36
N GLY A 303 8.46 0.37 18.77
CA GLY A 303 8.25 0.85 20.11
C GLY A 303 7.41 -0.11 20.97
N LYS A 304 6.89 0.41 22.08
CA LYS A 304 6.18 -0.38 23.08
C LYS A 304 4.89 -1.00 22.56
N ASN A 305 4.64 -2.28 22.85
CA ASN A 305 3.46 -3.03 22.44
C ASN A 305 3.18 -3.01 20.92
N THR A 306 4.23 -2.86 20.11
CA THR A 306 4.08 -2.84 18.65
C THR A 306 4.40 -4.18 18.01
N LYS A 307 3.73 -4.48 16.91
CA LYS A 307 3.99 -5.68 16.11
C LYS A 307 4.19 -5.30 14.64
N SER A 308 5.25 -5.79 14.06
CA SER A 308 5.48 -5.68 12.62
C SER A 308 5.72 -7.04 12.00
N ALA A 309 5.16 -7.27 10.81
CA ALA A 309 5.40 -8.49 10.08
C ALA A 309 5.78 -8.20 8.63
N TYR A 310 6.75 -8.97 8.13
CA TYR A 310 7.11 -9.04 6.73
C TYR A 310 6.91 -10.46 6.21
N GLN A 311 6.03 -10.63 5.22
CA GLN A 311 5.89 -11.87 4.46
C GLN A 311 6.34 -11.62 3.03
N GLY A 312 7.44 -12.21 2.60
CA GLY A 312 7.98 -12.05 1.26
C GLY A 312 8.03 -13.38 0.53
N ARG A 313 7.36 -13.49 -0.62
CA ARG A 313 7.44 -14.67 -1.49
C ARG A 313 8.05 -14.27 -2.83
N ILE A 314 9.09 -14.98 -3.25
CA ILE A 314 9.63 -14.95 -4.60
C ILE A 314 9.31 -16.29 -5.26
N TYR A 315 8.52 -16.23 -6.32
CA TYR A 315 8.20 -17.37 -7.18
C TYR A 315 8.96 -17.24 -8.49
N VAL A 316 9.67 -18.29 -8.91
CA VAL A 316 10.42 -18.35 -10.16
C VAL A 316 9.93 -19.53 -10.97
N ASP A 317 9.24 -19.25 -12.08
CA ASP A 317 8.77 -20.24 -13.04
C ASP A 317 9.94 -21.00 -13.68
N SER A 318 9.76 -22.24 -14.10
CA SER A 318 10.78 -23.07 -14.72
C SER A 318 11.45 -22.46 -15.96
N LYS A 319 10.72 -21.65 -16.71
CA LYS A 319 11.22 -20.89 -17.86
C LYS A 319 11.87 -19.56 -17.51
N ALA A 320 11.77 -19.10 -16.27
CA ALA A 320 12.29 -17.80 -15.82
C ALA A 320 13.80 -17.89 -15.47
N GLN A 321 14.61 -18.33 -16.44
CA GLN A 321 16.04 -18.42 -16.30
C GLN A 321 16.68 -17.03 -16.17
N LYS A 322 17.86 -16.93 -15.56
CA LYS A 322 18.59 -15.68 -15.30
C LYS A 322 17.80 -14.68 -14.45
N THR A 323 16.90 -15.18 -13.64
CA THR A 323 16.25 -14.38 -12.61
C THR A 323 17.24 -13.93 -11.56
N ASP A 324 17.15 -12.65 -11.14
CA ASP A 324 17.93 -12.06 -10.05
C ASP A 324 16.94 -11.53 -8.99
N GLY A 325 16.72 -12.33 -7.93
CA GLY A 325 15.71 -12.06 -6.91
C GLY A 325 16.31 -11.95 -5.51
N TYR A 326 16.10 -10.83 -4.80
CA TYR A 326 16.63 -10.62 -3.45
C TYR A 326 15.59 -10.01 -2.52
N GLN A 327 15.51 -10.50 -1.28
CA GLN A 327 14.69 -9.92 -0.24
C GLN A 327 15.42 -9.83 1.11
N LEU A 328 15.35 -8.66 1.74
CA LEU A 328 15.95 -8.38 3.03
C LEU A 328 14.97 -7.67 3.96
N SER A 329 14.82 -8.20 5.17
CA SER A 329 14.05 -7.55 6.22
C SER A 329 14.88 -7.38 7.49
N LYS A 330 14.81 -6.19 8.10
CA LYS A 330 15.51 -5.89 9.34
C LYS A 330 14.64 -5.12 10.31
N ALA A 331 14.78 -5.39 11.62
CA ALA A 331 14.05 -4.66 12.64
C ALA A 331 14.93 -4.26 13.82
N ILE A 332 14.70 -3.05 14.35
CA ILE A 332 15.17 -2.60 15.64
C ILE A 332 14.00 -2.67 16.62
N LEU A 333 14.17 -3.44 17.69
CA LEU A 333 13.24 -3.56 18.80
C LEU A 333 13.66 -2.57 19.88
N LEU A 334 12.82 -1.58 20.16
CA LEU A 334 13.11 -0.53 21.14
C LEU A 334 12.52 -0.81 22.52
N ASP A 335 11.69 -1.84 22.63
CA ASP A 335 10.99 -2.25 23.86
C ASP A 335 10.82 -3.77 23.87
N GLU A 336 10.87 -4.38 25.06
CA GLU A 336 10.74 -5.83 25.24
C GLU A 336 9.38 -6.39 24.83
N THR A 337 8.35 -5.53 24.77
CA THR A 337 7.00 -5.89 24.33
C THR A 337 6.80 -5.78 22.83
N SER A 338 7.81 -5.34 22.09
CA SER A 338 7.76 -5.24 20.64
C SER A 338 8.04 -6.59 19.96
N GLU A 339 7.39 -6.84 18.82
CA GLU A 339 7.47 -8.12 18.09
C GLU A 339 7.72 -7.87 16.61
N PHE A 340 8.72 -8.55 16.05
CA PHE A 340 8.97 -8.58 14.61
C PHE A 340 8.90 -10.00 14.08
N ASN A 341 8.03 -10.23 13.10
CA ASN A 341 7.86 -11.49 12.41
C ASN A 341 8.33 -11.38 10.96
N ALA A 342 9.26 -12.22 10.56
CA ALA A 342 9.72 -12.31 9.19
C ALA A 342 9.46 -13.72 8.62
N LYS A 343 8.80 -13.78 7.47
CA LYS A 343 8.53 -15.02 6.74
C LYS A 343 8.96 -14.86 5.28
N PRO A 344 10.26 -15.04 4.98
CA PRO A 344 10.72 -15.08 3.60
C PRO A 344 10.48 -16.47 3.00
N GLU A 345 9.96 -16.52 1.78
CA GLU A 345 9.67 -17.74 1.02
C GLU A 345 10.30 -17.66 -0.37
N LEU A 346 10.97 -18.75 -0.79
CA LEU A 346 11.53 -18.91 -2.13
C LEU A 346 10.96 -20.17 -2.75
N GLU A 347 10.25 -20.03 -3.86
CA GLU A 347 9.76 -21.13 -4.69
C GLU A 347 10.43 -21.05 -6.06
N ILE A 348 11.44 -21.85 -6.29
CA ILE A 348 12.30 -21.72 -7.45
C ILE A 348 12.23 -23.01 -8.28
N TYR A 349 11.81 -22.90 -9.52
CA TYR A 349 11.68 -23.99 -10.48
C TYR A 349 12.61 -23.87 -11.67
N ALA A 350 13.51 -22.86 -11.69
CA ALA A 350 14.54 -22.64 -12.70
C ALA A 350 15.93 -22.87 -12.12
N ASP A 351 16.91 -23.29 -12.95
CA ASP A 351 18.24 -23.68 -12.52
C ASP A 351 19.26 -22.53 -12.53
N ASP A 352 19.25 -21.70 -13.58
CA ASP A 352 20.19 -20.58 -13.75
C ASP A 352 19.61 -19.29 -13.16
N VAL A 353 19.66 -19.17 -11.82
CA VAL A 353 19.09 -18.03 -11.07
C VAL A 353 20.02 -17.56 -9.95
N LYS A 354 19.84 -16.31 -9.54
CA LYS A 354 20.44 -15.70 -8.34
C LYS A 354 19.33 -15.26 -7.41
N CYS A 355 18.97 -16.13 -6.45
CA CYS A 355 17.92 -15.83 -5.51
C CYS A 355 18.41 -15.99 -4.07
N SER A 356 18.15 -15.00 -3.24
CA SER A 356 18.51 -15.06 -1.83
C SER A 356 17.57 -14.23 -0.95
N HIS A 357 17.56 -14.58 0.33
CA HIS A 357 16.85 -13.81 1.34
C HIS A 357 17.68 -13.61 2.59
N GLY A 358 17.35 -12.58 3.36
CA GLY A 358 17.91 -12.34 4.68
C GLY A 358 16.89 -11.73 5.63
N SER A 359 17.00 -12.06 6.92
CA SER A 359 16.21 -11.44 7.96
C SER A 359 17.03 -11.27 9.22
N ALA A 360 16.89 -10.13 9.90
CA ALA A 360 17.53 -9.88 11.18
C ALA A 360 16.69 -8.95 12.05
N SER A 361 16.67 -9.22 13.35
CA SER A 361 16.09 -8.30 14.34
C SER A 361 16.97 -8.26 15.58
N GLY A 362 16.95 -7.13 16.26
CA GLY A 362 17.72 -6.94 17.50
C GLY A 362 17.42 -5.60 18.15
N SER A 363 17.97 -5.40 19.35
CA SER A 363 17.96 -4.11 20.04
C SER A 363 19.01 -3.17 19.47
N LEU A 364 18.99 -1.92 19.89
CA LEU A 364 20.11 -1.00 19.66
C LEU A 364 21.33 -1.47 20.44
N ASP A 365 22.51 -1.32 19.82
CA ASP A 365 23.78 -1.65 20.47
C ASP A 365 24.13 -0.61 21.54
N ASP A 366 24.17 -1.04 22.79
CA ASP A 366 24.48 -0.19 23.95
C ASP A 366 25.88 0.41 23.88
N ASN A 367 26.87 -0.29 23.32
CA ASN A 367 28.20 0.24 23.10
C ASN A 367 28.22 1.40 22.13
N SER A 368 27.45 1.31 21.06
CA SER A 368 27.27 2.40 20.09
C SER A 368 26.59 3.61 20.72
N ILE A 369 25.58 3.40 21.57
CA ILE A 369 24.93 4.46 22.34
C ILE A 369 25.94 5.12 23.29
N PHE A 370 26.67 4.32 24.08
CA PHE A 370 27.69 4.81 25.01
C PHE A 370 28.80 5.60 24.31
N TYR A 371 29.27 5.11 23.15
CA TYR A 371 30.26 5.82 22.32
C TYR A 371 29.76 7.19 21.90
N LEU A 372 28.54 7.28 21.39
CA LEU A 372 27.95 8.55 20.96
C LEU A 372 27.77 9.52 22.16
N MET A 373 27.35 9.00 23.33
CA MET A 373 27.23 9.80 24.52
C MET A 373 28.60 10.32 25.01
N SER A 374 29.67 9.53 24.92
CA SER A 374 31.03 9.98 25.22
C SER A 374 31.55 11.08 24.30
N ARG A 375 30.91 11.25 23.13
CA ARG A 375 31.15 12.34 22.15
C ARG A 375 30.27 13.57 22.37
N GLY A 376 29.50 13.62 23.47
CA GLY A 376 28.72 14.79 23.89
C GLY A 376 27.22 14.75 23.48
N LEU A 377 26.73 13.66 22.92
CA LEU A 377 25.29 13.50 22.66
C LEU A 377 24.60 13.03 23.96
N ASN A 378 23.37 13.52 24.19
CA ASN A 378 22.54 12.90 25.21
C ASN A 378 21.94 11.59 24.69
N TYR A 379 21.40 10.74 25.60
CA TYR A 379 20.83 9.43 25.24
C TYR A 379 19.79 9.49 24.11
N LYS A 380 18.87 10.46 24.15
CA LYS A 380 17.83 10.64 23.13
C LYS A 380 18.43 10.97 21.75
N GLN A 381 19.46 11.81 21.74
CA GLN A 381 20.17 12.17 20.51
C GLN A 381 20.95 10.98 19.93
N ALA A 382 21.67 10.24 20.78
CA ALA A 382 22.43 9.05 20.39
C ALA A 382 21.50 7.97 19.81
N LYS A 383 20.41 7.67 20.51
CA LYS A 383 19.37 6.74 20.07
C LYS A 383 18.77 7.17 18.73
N GLY A 384 18.39 8.44 18.60
CA GLY A 384 17.82 9.00 17.37
C GLY A 384 18.79 8.91 16.17
N LEU A 385 20.08 9.17 16.41
CA LEU A 385 21.11 9.09 15.35
C LEU A 385 21.26 7.66 14.81
N LEU A 386 21.28 6.66 15.69
CA LEU A 386 21.38 5.25 15.28
C LEU A 386 20.13 4.80 14.51
N ILE A 387 18.92 5.17 14.96
CA ILE A 387 17.67 4.89 14.28
C ILE A 387 17.66 5.55 12.89
N ASN A 388 18.05 6.82 12.81
CA ASN A 388 18.10 7.56 11.56
C ASN A 388 19.08 6.91 10.56
N GLY A 389 20.27 6.53 11.02
CA GLY A 389 21.25 5.81 10.20
C GLY A 389 20.71 4.48 9.70
N PHE A 390 19.99 3.73 10.54
CA PHE A 390 19.37 2.48 10.15
C PHE A 390 18.29 2.65 9.08
N LEU A 391 17.45 3.69 9.15
CA LEU A 391 16.40 3.95 8.19
C LEU A 391 16.90 4.60 6.90
N LEU A 392 18.00 5.34 6.97
CA LEU A 392 18.55 6.09 5.82
C LEU A 392 18.88 5.19 4.64
N ASP A 393 19.37 3.97 4.87
CA ASP A 393 19.64 3.00 3.79
C ASP A 393 18.45 2.75 2.87
N VAL A 394 17.23 2.75 3.43
CA VAL A 394 15.99 2.52 2.64
C VAL A 394 15.66 3.76 1.84
N ILE A 395 15.80 4.94 2.45
CA ILE A 395 15.54 6.23 1.81
C ILE A 395 16.52 6.48 0.65
N GLU A 396 17.79 6.09 0.82
CA GLU A 396 18.81 6.26 -0.23
C GLU A 396 18.55 5.39 -1.48
N LYS A 397 17.68 4.37 -1.38
CA LYS A 397 17.21 3.60 -2.56
C LYS A 397 16.25 4.39 -3.45
N ILE A 398 15.67 5.47 -2.94
CA ILE A 398 14.78 6.33 -3.73
C ILE A 398 15.61 7.12 -4.73
N THR A 399 15.30 6.97 -6.01
CA THR A 399 16.06 7.58 -7.11
C THR A 399 15.65 9.03 -7.37
N ASP A 400 14.42 9.44 -7.00
CA ASP A 400 13.92 10.79 -7.16
C ASP A 400 14.34 11.69 -6.00
N ALA A 401 15.11 12.76 -6.30
CA ALA A 401 15.70 13.62 -5.29
C ALA A 401 14.65 14.46 -4.53
N GLU A 402 13.63 14.99 -5.23
CA GLU A 402 12.59 15.83 -4.60
C GLU A 402 11.74 14.98 -3.64
N ILE A 403 11.36 13.77 -4.06
CA ILE A 403 10.60 12.84 -3.21
C ILE A 403 11.45 12.32 -2.06
N LYS A 404 12.74 12.05 -2.29
CA LYS A 404 13.68 11.66 -1.22
C LYS A 404 13.77 12.72 -0.14
N ASP A 405 13.91 13.98 -0.50
CA ASP A 405 13.98 15.10 0.45
C ASP A 405 12.65 15.31 1.19
N LEU A 406 11.51 15.17 0.48
CA LEU A 406 10.19 15.19 1.10
C LEU A 406 10.05 14.10 2.16
N LEU A 407 10.41 12.87 1.83
CA LEU A 407 10.32 11.73 2.76
C LEU A 407 11.29 11.88 3.94
N LYS A 408 12.52 12.38 3.74
CA LYS A 408 13.44 12.69 4.83
C LYS A 408 12.81 13.67 5.84
N LYS A 409 12.18 14.74 5.35
CA LYS A 409 11.44 15.68 6.22
C LYS A 409 10.29 15.02 6.95
N MET A 410 9.47 14.23 6.24
CA MET A 410 8.29 13.57 6.81
C MET A 410 8.64 12.56 7.90
N ILE A 411 9.76 11.87 7.77
CA ILE A 411 10.24 10.86 8.73
C ILE A 411 11.03 11.52 9.89
N GLY A 412 11.33 12.82 9.77
CA GLY A 412 12.12 13.54 10.78
C GLY A 412 13.63 13.30 10.68
N LEU A 413 14.09 12.80 9.54
CA LEU A 413 15.52 12.68 9.23
C LEU A 413 16.04 14.07 8.84
N LYS A 414 16.67 14.78 9.77
CA LYS A 414 17.35 16.04 9.46
C LYS A 414 18.57 15.79 8.59
N LYS A 415 18.86 16.77 7.69
CA LYS A 415 20.11 16.83 6.92
C LYS A 415 21.32 16.82 7.83
#